data_55626c4c2b2aec3efed1ee9888f3ea51
#
_entry.id   55626c4c2b2aec3efed1ee9888f3ea51
#
_cell.length_a   1.000
_cell.length_b   1.000
_cell.length_c   1.000
_cell.angle_alpha   90.00
_cell.angle_beta   90.00
_cell.angle_gamma   90.00
#
_symmetry.space_group_name_H-M   'P 1'
#
loop_
_entity.id
_entity.type
_entity.pdbx_description
1 polymer ?
#
loop_
_entity_poly.entity_id
_entity_poly.type
_entity_poly.pdbx_seq_one_letter_code
_entity_poly.pdbx_strand_id
1 'polypeptide(L)'
;MKKLKILLFLCVVACTLTVQAQKQFTLNSPDGKLQTTITVGDKLTYDIHCDGRQILASSPISMTLENGEVWGEKAKLAGTSGKKVDQMIPSPFYRANELRDYYNEQTLRFKKDWNVEFRAYNDGIAYRFVSRSKKPFNVVDETVDYRFPSDMVASVPYVKAGKDGDYESQYFNSFENTYTTDRLSKLNKKRLMFLPLVVDAGEGVKICITESGLENYPGLYLSAAEGEKRLTGQFAPYPKKTVQGGHNQLQMLVKEREAYIAKVDNPRSFPWRMSIVTTSDKDLAASNLSYLLAAPSRLTDISWIKPGKVAWDWCCLLYTSDAADEL
;
A
#
# COMPACT_ATOMS: atom_id res chain seq x y z
N MET A 1 -46.26 -22.60 -63.51
CA MET A 1 -46.14 -22.52 -62.06
C MET A 1 -44.65 -22.58 -61.70
N LYS A 2 -44.02 -21.43 -61.51
CA LYS A 2 -42.61 -21.32 -61.22
C LYS A 2 -42.43 -21.33 -59.68
N LYS A 3 -41.74 -22.34 -59.17
CA LYS A 3 -41.37 -22.40 -57.72
C LYS A 3 -40.16 -21.50 -57.47
N LEU A 4 -40.39 -20.44 -56.69
CA LEU A 4 -39.39 -19.52 -56.24
C LEU A 4 -38.69 -20.17 -55.03
N LYS A 5 -37.38 -20.51 -55.12
CA LYS A 5 -36.56 -20.97 -54.00
C LYS A 5 -35.98 -19.74 -53.34
N ILE A 6 -36.43 -19.42 -52.10
CA ILE A 6 -35.87 -18.40 -51.25
C ILE A 6 -34.67 -19.06 -50.53
N LEU A 7 -33.47 -18.60 -50.85
CA LEU A 7 -32.23 -18.98 -50.20
C LEU A 7 -32.02 -18.05 -48.99
N LEU A 8 -32.28 -18.55 -47.79
CA LEU A 8 -32.08 -17.84 -46.55
C LEU A 8 -30.57 -17.89 -46.22
N PHE A 9 -29.86 -16.77 -46.44
CA PHE A 9 -28.45 -16.63 -46.08
C PHE A 9 -28.39 -16.24 -44.60
N LEU A 10 -28.12 -17.20 -43.72
CA LEU A 10 -27.88 -16.97 -42.28
C LEU A 10 -26.44 -16.45 -42.10
N CYS A 11 -26.27 -15.12 -42.05
CA CYS A 11 -25.00 -14.52 -41.59
C CYS A 11 -24.86 -14.73 -40.11
N VAL A 12 -24.14 -15.78 -39.69
CA VAL A 12 -23.65 -15.92 -38.33
C VAL A 12 -22.45 -14.97 -38.18
N VAL A 13 -22.69 -13.80 -37.63
CA VAL A 13 -21.61 -12.92 -37.17
C VAL A 13 -21.05 -13.54 -35.92
N ALA A 14 -20.00 -14.32 -36.08
CA ALA A 14 -19.18 -14.78 -34.94
C ALA A 14 -18.44 -13.59 -34.37
N CYS A 15 -19.01 -12.92 -33.37
CA CYS A 15 -18.27 -12.04 -32.48
C CYS A 15 -17.22 -12.88 -31.76
N THR A 16 -16.01 -12.93 -32.30
CA THR A 16 -14.84 -13.46 -31.59
C THR A 16 -14.51 -12.49 -30.47
N LEU A 17 -15.13 -12.68 -29.31
CA LEU A 17 -14.63 -12.10 -28.06
C LEU A 17 -13.23 -12.70 -27.85
N THR A 18 -12.21 -11.94 -28.19
CA THR A 18 -10.84 -12.27 -27.79
C THR A 18 -10.76 -12.13 -26.27
N VAL A 19 -11.12 -13.19 -25.55
CA VAL A 19 -10.81 -13.33 -24.14
C VAL A 19 -9.30 -13.34 -24.05
N GLN A 20 -8.70 -12.25 -23.62
CA GLN A 20 -7.27 -12.20 -23.36
C GLN A 20 -7.00 -13.22 -22.24
N ALA A 21 -6.23 -14.27 -22.55
CA ALA A 21 -5.94 -15.33 -21.59
C ALA A 21 -5.29 -14.72 -20.34
N GLN A 22 -5.93 -14.91 -19.21
CA GLN A 22 -5.48 -14.47 -17.91
C GLN A 22 -4.21 -15.27 -17.54
N LYS A 23 -3.13 -14.55 -17.15
CA LYS A 23 -1.89 -15.17 -16.70
C LYS A 23 -1.77 -15.09 -15.20
N GLN A 24 -1.44 -16.20 -14.57
CA GLN A 24 -1.26 -16.28 -13.12
C GLN A 24 0.19 -16.63 -12.77
N PHE A 25 0.67 -16.05 -11.69
CA PHE A 25 2.00 -16.28 -11.14
C PHE A 25 1.85 -16.49 -9.64
N THR A 26 2.38 -17.59 -9.15
CA THR A 26 2.36 -17.92 -7.73
C THR A 26 3.72 -17.58 -7.12
N LEU A 27 3.70 -16.86 -6.00
CA LEU A 27 4.88 -16.55 -5.22
C LEU A 27 4.64 -17.02 -3.78
N ASN A 28 5.56 -17.86 -3.27
CA ASN A 28 5.51 -18.38 -1.92
C ASN A 28 6.55 -17.70 -1.03
N SER A 29 6.25 -17.57 0.27
CA SER A 29 7.26 -17.27 1.28
C SER A 29 8.35 -18.35 1.32
N PRO A 30 9.54 -18.05 1.85
CA PRO A 30 10.61 -19.04 1.94
C PRO A 30 10.25 -20.28 2.75
N ASP A 31 9.38 -20.16 3.76
CA ASP A 31 8.88 -21.30 4.57
C ASP A 31 7.63 -21.97 3.98
N GLY A 32 7.08 -21.40 2.88
CA GLY A 32 5.93 -21.95 2.17
C GLY A 32 4.55 -21.69 2.80
N LYS A 33 4.47 -21.00 3.94
CA LYS A 33 3.20 -20.76 4.64
C LYS A 33 2.37 -19.65 4.00
N LEU A 34 3.02 -18.60 3.52
CA LEU A 34 2.35 -17.53 2.80
C LEU A 34 2.48 -17.73 1.30
N GLN A 35 1.38 -17.56 0.61
CA GLN A 35 1.32 -17.63 -0.85
C GLN A 35 0.53 -16.42 -1.37
N THR A 36 1.00 -15.83 -2.46
CA THR A 36 0.24 -14.85 -3.24
C THR A 36 0.14 -15.29 -4.69
N THR A 37 -1.07 -15.19 -5.25
CA THR A 37 -1.32 -15.41 -6.67
C THR A 37 -1.50 -14.06 -7.34
N ILE A 38 -0.61 -13.73 -8.25
CA ILE A 38 -0.64 -12.49 -9.03
C ILE A 38 -1.30 -12.80 -10.36
N THR A 39 -2.37 -12.12 -10.67
CA THR A 39 -3.16 -12.35 -11.88
C THR A 39 -3.08 -11.16 -12.81
N VAL A 40 -2.61 -11.39 -14.03
CA VAL A 40 -2.53 -10.41 -15.12
C VAL A 40 -3.63 -10.70 -16.13
N GLY A 41 -4.63 -9.84 -16.18
CA GLY A 41 -5.77 -9.90 -17.08
C GLY A 41 -6.26 -8.50 -17.46
N ASP A 42 -7.57 -8.30 -17.49
CA ASP A 42 -8.16 -6.96 -17.65
C ASP A 42 -7.72 -6.02 -16.53
N LYS A 43 -7.56 -6.58 -15.33
CA LYS A 43 -6.94 -5.91 -14.18
C LYS A 43 -5.79 -6.74 -13.65
N LEU A 44 -4.77 -6.06 -13.14
CA LEU A 44 -3.75 -6.67 -12.33
C LEU A 44 -4.30 -6.81 -10.92
N THR A 45 -4.36 -8.05 -10.42
CA THR A 45 -4.87 -8.36 -9.09
C THR A 45 -3.92 -9.30 -8.36
N TYR A 46 -4.04 -9.34 -7.04
CA TYR A 46 -3.35 -10.33 -6.21
C TYR A 46 -4.27 -10.80 -5.08
N ASP A 47 -3.97 -11.97 -4.55
CA ASP A 47 -4.58 -12.51 -3.35
C ASP A 47 -3.50 -12.92 -2.34
N ILE A 48 -3.90 -13.28 -1.12
CA ILE A 48 -2.98 -13.84 -0.12
C ILE A 48 -3.64 -15.05 0.55
N HIS A 49 -2.87 -16.12 0.65
CA HIS A 49 -3.21 -17.32 1.41
C HIS A 49 -2.18 -17.53 2.53
N CYS A 50 -2.67 -17.98 3.68
CA CYS A 50 -1.86 -18.40 4.81
C CYS A 50 -2.22 -19.84 5.15
N ASP A 51 -1.24 -20.75 5.10
CA ASP A 51 -1.43 -22.19 5.29
C ASP A 51 -2.60 -22.77 4.45
N GLY A 52 -2.68 -22.33 3.17
CA GLY A 52 -3.70 -22.74 2.20
C GLY A 52 -5.05 -22.03 2.34
N ARG A 53 -5.30 -21.28 3.41
CA ARG A 53 -6.53 -20.51 3.63
C ARG A 53 -6.42 -19.12 3.02
N GLN A 54 -7.38 -18.72 2.21
CA GLN A 54 -7.43 -17.36 1.66
C GLN A 54 -7.76 -16.35 2.77
N ILE A 55 -6.87 -15.38 2.95
CA ILE A 55 -7.02 -14.30 3.93
C ILE A 55 -7.22 -12.93 3.28
N LEU A 56 -6.75 -12.77 2.04
CA LEU A 56 -7.06 -11.63 1.17
C LEU A 56 -7.56 -12.16 -0.17
N ALA A 57 -8.75 -11.72 -0.59
CA ALA A 57 -9.33 -12.11 -1.87
C ALA A 57 -8.70 -11.28 -3.02
N SER A 58 -9.02 -11.65 -4.26
CA SER A 58 -8.50 -10.97 -5.46
C SER A 58 -8.70 -9.45 -5.40
N SER A 59 -7.61 -8.74 -5.14
CA SER A 59 -7.53 -7.30 -4.86
C SER A 59 -6.85 -6.59 -6.02
N PRO A 60 -7.53 -5.67 -6.72
CA PRO A 60 -6.96 -4.95 -7.85
C PRO A 60 -5.95 -3.89 -7.39
N ILE A 61 -4.92 -3.72 -8.22
CA ILE A 61 -3.91 -2.67 -8.08
C ILE A 61 -3.70 -2.00 -9.42
N SER A 62 -3.62 -0.66 -9.42
CA SER A 62 -3.31 0.11 -10.64
C SER A 62 -2.74 1.48 -10.29
N MET A 63 -2.15 2.13 -11.29
CA MET A 63 -1.65 3.50 -11.18
C MET A 63 -2.07 4.27 -12.42
N THR A 64 -2.82 5.36 -12.23
CA THR A 64 -3.32 6.22 -13.30
C THR A 64 -2.38 7.38 -13.51
N LEU A 65 -1.93 7.57 -14.74
CA LEU A 65 -1.06 8.66 -15.15
C LEU A 65 -1.85 9.80 -15.80
N GLU A 66 -1.30 11.00 -15.77
CA GLU A 66 -1.93 12.21 -16.33
C GLU A 66 -2.21 12.11 -17.83
N ASN A 67 -1.43 11.34 -18.57
CA ASN A 67 -1.65 11.10 -20.00
C ASN A 67 -2.78 10.11 -20.32
N GLY A 68 -3.53 9.65 -19.29
CA GLY A 68 -4.61 8.68 -19.39
C GLY A 68 -4.16 7.21 -19.43
N GLU A 69 -2.86 6.93 -19.33
CA GLU A 69 -2.37 5.56 -19.19
C GLU A 69 -2.68 5.03 -17.79
N VAL A 70 -3.13 3.77 -17.70
CA VAL A 70 -3.38 3.08 -16.44
C VAL A 70 -2.50 1.83 -16.36
N TRP A 71 -1.49 1.87 -15.50
CA TRP A 71 -0.68 0.70 -15.18
C TRP A 71 -1.53 -0.27 -14.36
N GLY A 72 -1.59 -1.53 -14.77
CA GLY A 72 -2.40 -2.54 -14.09
C GLY A 72 -3.76 -2.79 -14.75
N GLU A 73 -4.15 -2.02 -15.80
CA GLU A 73 -5.33 -2.32 -16.60
C GLU A 73 -4.96 -2.71 -18.03
N LYS A 74 -5.51 -3.82 -18.52
CA LYS A 74 -5.23 -4.40 -19.85
C LYS A 74 -3.73 -4.45 -20.17
N ALA A 75 -2.94 -4.69 -19.13
CA ALA A 75 -1.49 -4.56 -19.16
C ALA A 75 -0.85 -5.67 -19.99
N LYS A 76 0.06 -5.30 -20.89
CA LYS A 76 0.77 -6.25 -21.77
C LYS A 76 2.08 -6.67 -21.10
N LEU A 77 2.11 -7.88 -20.57
CA LEU A 77 3.30 -8.46 -19.97
C LEU A 77 4.41 -8.60 -21.03
N ALA A 78 5.61 -8.10 -20.72
CA ALA A 78 6.81 -8.20 -21.54
C ALA A 78 7.74 -9.33 -21.07
N GLY A 79 7.70 -9.68 -19.78
CA GLY A 79 8.50 -10.76 -19.22
C GLY A 79 8.39 -10.81 -17.71
N THR A 80 8.96 -11.85 -17.13
CA THR A 80 9.01 -12.04 -15.68
C THR A 80 10.40 -12.45 -15.24
N SER A 81 10.72 -12.22 -13.97
CA SER A 81 11.91 -12.79 -13.32
C SER A 81 11.62 -13.00 -11.84
N GLY A 82 12.17 -14.08 -11.29
CA GLY A 82 12.14 -14.38 -9.88
C GLY A 82 13.55 -14.36 -9.29
N LYS A 83 13.67 -14.09 -8.01
CA LYS A 83 14.90 -14.29 -7.25
C LYS A 83 14.58 -14.71 -5.82
N LYS A 84 15.52 -15.36 -5.17
CA LYS A 84 15.54 -15.63 -3.74
C LYS A 84 16.69 -14.86 -3.13
N VAL A 85 16.43 -14.19 -2.03
CA VAL A 85 17.43 -13.43 -1.27
C VAL A 85 17.48 -13.99 0.13
N ASP A 86 18.69 -14.19 0.64
CA ASP A 86 18.98 -14.59 2.02
C ASP A 86 20.30 -13.94 2.41
N GLN A 87 20.23 -12.84 3.14
CA GLN A 87 21.40 -12.04 3.51
C GLN A 87 21.19 -11.39 4.87
N MET A 88 22.29 -11.05 5.54
CA MET A 88 22.27 -10.19 6.71
C MET A 88 22.51 -8.75 6.25
N ILE A 89 21.66 -7.82 6.71
CA ILE A 89 21.84 -6.39 6.49
C ILE A 89 22.12 -5.68 7.81
N PRO A 90 23.06 -4.71 7.84
CA PRO A 90 23.31 -3.91 9.02
C PRO A 90 22.09 -3.03 9.32
N SER A 91 21.74 -2.93 10.60
CA SER A 91 20.65 -2.11 11.09
C SER A 91 21.07 -1.29 12.31
N PRO A 92 22.04 -0.37 12.13
CA PRO A 92 22.55 0.44 13.23
C PRO A 92 21.41 1.28 13.84
N PHE A 93 21.43 1.42 15.16
CA PHE A 93 20.44 2.19 15.93
C PHE A 93 19.00 1.64 15.89
N TYR A 94 18.85 0.42 15.44
CA TYR A 94 17.58 -0.30 15.48
C TYR A 94 17.59 -1.29 16.67
N ARG A 95 16.52 -2.06 16.83
CA ARG A 95 16.40 -3.05 17.93
C ARG A 95 17.34 -4.26 17.84
N ALA A 96 18.02 -4.43 16.70
CA ALA A 96 19.07 -5.40 16.48
C ALA A 96 20.14 -4.77 15.59
N ASN A 97 21.41 -5.17 15.73
CA ASN A 97 22.51 -4.62 14.93
C ASN A 97 22.50 -5.12 13.47
N GLU A 98 21.91 -6.28 13.25
CA GLU A 98 21.77 -6.89 11.94
C GLU A 98 20.40 -7.55 11.84
N LEU A 99 19.83 -7.55 10.65
CA LEU A 99 18.56 -8.20 10.32
C LEU A 99 18.76 -9.15 9.14
N ARG A 100 18.14 -10.31 9.23
CA ARG A 100 18.08 -11.25 8.10
C ARG A 100 17.03 -10.76 7.10
N ASP A 101 17.45 -10.44 5.90
CA ASP A 101 16.61 -10.11 4.76
C ASP A 101 16.41 -11.38 3.91
N TYR A 102 15.31 -12.10 4.18
CA TYR A 102 15.03 -13.41 3.61
C TYR A 102 13.68 -13.47 2.96
N TYR A 103 13.66 -13.47 1.62
CA TYR A 103 12.42 -13.43 0.82
C TYR A 103 12.57 -14.08 -0.55
N ASN A 104 11.44 -14.41 -1.15
CA ASN A 104 11.30 -14.66 -2.57
C ASN A 104 10.70 -13.44 -3.25
N GLU A 105 11.17 -13.10 -4.46
CA GLU A 105 10.68 -11.98 -5.25
C GLU A 105 10.23 -12.45 -6.63
N GLN A 106 9.12 -11.90 -7.08
CA GLN A 106 8.61 -11.99 -8.44
C GLN A 106 8.50 -10.61 -9.03
N THR A 107 9.22 -10.34 -10.12
CA THR A 107 9.09 -9.11 -10.90
C THR A 107 8.32 -9.39 -12.18
N LEU A 108 7.24 -8.64 -12.42
CA LEU A 108 6.50 -8.64 -13.67
C LEU A 108 6.88 -7.37 -14.44
N ARG A 109 7.48 -7.56 -15.61
CA ARG A 109 7.84 -6.46 -16.51
C ARG A 109 6.75 -6.26 -17.56
N PHE A 110 6.29 -5.05 -17.71
CA PHE A 110 5.28 -4.69 -18.69
C PHE A 110 5.87 -3.85 -19.84
N LYS A 111 5.17 -3.80 -20.96
CA LYS A 111 5.46 -2.82 -22.01
C LYS A 111 5.26 -1.42 -21.45
N LYS A 112 5.88 -0.39 -22.10
CA LYS A 112 5.81 1.03 -21.69
C LYS A 112 6.56 1.36 -20.40
N ASP A 113 7.66 0.67 -20.15
CA ASP A 113 8.67 1.02 -19.15
C ASP A 113 8.22 1.07 -17.69
N TRP A 114 7.39 0.12 -17.28
CA TRP A 114 7.07 -0.09 -15.88
C TRP A 114 7.08 -1.57 -15.48
N ASN A 115 7.23 -1.81 -14.19
CA ASN A 115 7.21 -3.13 -13.57
C ASN A 115 6.32 -3.11 -12.33
N VAL A 116 5.96 -4.30 -11.88
CA VAL A 116 5.51 -4.54 -10.51
C VAL A 116 6.40 -5.57 -9.88
N GLU A 117 6.85 -5.29 -8.66
CA GLU A 117 7.64 -6.19 -7.83
C GLU A 117 6.80 -6.69 -6.68
N PHE A 118 6.78 -8.00 -6.48
CA PHE A 118 6.19 -8.66 -5.32
C PHE A 118 7.28 -9.34 -4.51
N ARG A 119 7.23 -9.19 -3.20
CA ARG A 119 8.08 -9.92 -2.26
C ARG A 119 7.24 -10.70 -1.28
N ALA A 120 7.62 -11.95 -1.05
CA ALA A 120 7.05 -12.82 -0.04
C ALA A 120 8.11 -13.12 1.02
N TYR A 121 7.89 -12.64 2.22
CA TYR A 121 8.62 -12.93 3.45
C TYR A 121 7.87 -13.99 4.25
N ASN A 122 8.49 -14.57 5.27
CA ASN A 122 7.81 -15.53 6.15
C ASN A 122 6.70 -14.87 7.00
N ASP A 123 6.78 -13.55 7.17
CA ASP A 123 5.86 -12.74 7.96
C ASP A 123 5.10 -11.68 7.15
N GLY A 124 5.06 -11.79 5.79
CA GLY A 124 4.27 -10.87 5.01
C GLY A 124 4.50 -10.88 3.50
N ILE A 125 3.57 -10.24 2.81
CA ILE A 125 3.59 -10.01 1.36
C ILE A 125 3.61 -8.52 1.11
N ALA A 126 4.47 -8.09 0.18
CA ALA A 126 4.54 -6.69 -0.23
C ALA A 126 4.61 -6.57 -1.75
N TYR A 127 4.04 -5.48 -2.29
CA TYR A 127 4.23 -5.12 -3.69
C TYR A 127 4.55 -3.63 -3.84
N ARG A 128 5.18 -3.29 -4.97
CA ARG A 128 5.35 -1.91 -5.42
C ARG A 128 5.35 -1.80 -6.92
N PHE A 129 4.96 -0.64 -7.42
CA PHE A 129 5.22 -0.24 -8.79
C PHE A 129 6.65 0.27 -8.94
N VAL A 130 7.20 0.13 -10.15
CA VAL A 130 8.53 0.64 -10.52
C VAL A 130 8.46 1.27 -11.89
N SER A 131 8.79 2.54 -11.99
CA SER A 131 8.96 3.24 -13.26
C SER A 131 10.38 3.09 -13.78
N ARG A 132 10.51 2.77 -15.05
CA ARG A 132 11.78 2.84 -15.81
C ARG A 132 11.78 3.99 -16.81
N SER A 133 10.69 4.76 -16.85
CA SER A 133 10.58 5.91 -17.76
C SER A 133 11.67 6.95 -17.47
N LYS A 134 12.33 7.39 -18.50
CA LYS A 134 13.28 8.51 -18.46
C LYS A 134 12.58 9.86 -18.71
N LYS A 135 11.29 9.83 -19.06
CA LYS A 135 10.48 11.03 -19.27
C LYS A 135 9.68 11.32 -18.01
N PRO A 136 9.59 12.57 -17.59
CA PRO A 136 8.76 12.95 -16.46
C PRO A 136 7.27 12.68 -16.74
N PHE A 137 6.52 12.41 -15.69
CA PHE A 137 5.08 12.26 -15.72
C PHE A 137 4.46 12.52 -14.35
N ASN A 138 3.16 12.77 -14.30
CA ASN A 138 2.42 12.90 -13.08
C ASN A 138 1.55 11.66 -12.84
N VAL A 139 1.51 11.21 -11.59
CA VAL A 139 0.58 10.17 -11.13
C VAL A 139 -0.69 10.86 -10.62
N VAL A 140 -1.81 10.55 -11.25
CA VAL A 140 -3.11 11.13 -10.90
C VAL A 140 -3.73 10.38 -9.72
N ASP A 141 -3.63 9.04 -9.73
CA ASP A 141 -4.22 8.19 -8.70
C ASP A 141 -3.54 6.82 -8.65
N GLU A 142 -3.63 6.16 -7.50
CA GLU A 142 -3.21 4.78 -7.30
C GLU A 142 -4.38 3.98 -6.69
N THR A 143 -4.79 2.92 -7.38
CA THR A 143 -5.75 1.97 -6.83
C THR A 143 -5.04 1.01 -5.90
N VAL A 144 -5.40 1.05 -4.63
CA VAL A 144 -4.96 0.11 -3.58
C VAL A 144 -6.23 -0.45 -2.94
N ASP A 145 -6.61 -1.66 -3.31
CA ASP A 145 -7.76 -2.34 -2.73
C ASP A 145 -7.30 -3.52 -1.87
N TYR A 146 -7.92 -3.68 -0.72
CA TYR A 146 -7.82 -4.86 0.13
C TYR A 146 -9.21 -5.47 0.25
N ARG A 147 -9.44 -6.60 -0.42
CA ARG A 147 -10.72 -7.32 -0.42
C ARG A 147 -10.62 -8.54 0.47
N PHE A 148 -11.55 -8.70 1.38
CA PHE A 148 -11.53 -9.80 2.33
C PHE A 148 -12.58 -10.85 1.97
N PRO A 149 -12.28 -12.15 2.14
CA PRO A 149 -13.20 -13.24 1.78
C PRO A 149 -14.45 -13.29 2.70
N SER A 150 -14.35 -12.76 3.92
CA SER A 150 -15.43 -12.72 4.90
C SER A 150 -15.50 -11.36 5.60
N ASP A 151 -16.54 -11.13 6.38
CA ASP A 151 -16.71 -9.93 7.19
C ASP A 151 -15.87 -10.04 8.48
N MET A 152 -14.59 -9.78 8.34
CA MET A 152 -13.59 -9.89 9.40
C MET A 152 -13.68 -8.70 10.37
N VAL A 153 -13.09 -8.85 11.55
CA VAL A 153 -12.96 -7.76 12.53
C VAL A 153 -11.68 -6.98 12.22
N ALA A 154 -11.78 -5.67 12.20
CA ALA A 154 -10.64 -4.79 11.98
C ALA A 154 -10.47 -3.80 13.14
N SER A 155 -9.23 -3.57 13.55
CA SER A 155 -8.83 -2.51 14.48
C SER A 155 -8.19 -1.39 13.69
N VAL A 156 -8.86 -0.25 13.63
CA VAL A 156 -8.52 0.85 12.74
C VAL A 156 -8.41 2.18 13.49
N PRO A 157 -7.40 3.00 13.19
CA PRO A 157 -7.27 4.35 13.72
C PRO A 157 -7.90 5.36 12.75
N TYR A 158 -9.05 5.94 13.13
CA TYR A 158 -9.65 7.00 12.34
C TYR A 158 -8.92 8.32 12.51
N VAL A 159 -8.86 9.11 11.44
CA VAL A 159 -8.45 10.50 11.52
C VAL A 159 -9.39 11.26 12.45
N LYS A 160 -8.84 11.95 13.46
CA LYS A 160 -9.63 12.70 14.46
C LYS A 160 -10.10 14.05 13.94
N ALA A 161 -9.24 14.75 13.20
CA ALA A 161 -9.54 16.08 12.64
C ALA A 161 -10.44 16.00 11.39
N GLY A 162 -10.95 17.14 10.96
CA GLY A 162 -11.75 17.27 9.74
C GLY A 162 -13.22 16.87 9.90
N LYS A 163 -13.99 17.05 8.84
CA LYS A 163 -15.44 16.80 8.80
C LYS A 163 -15.73 15.42 8.22
N ASP A 164 -16.78 14.79 8.70
CA ASP A 164 -17.29 13.53 8.14
C ASP A 164 -17.68 13.67 6.68
N GLY A 165 -17.13 12.80 5.83
CA GLY A 165 -17.39 12.78 4.39
C GLY A 165 -16.58 13.80 3.58
N ASP A 166 -15.82 14.65 4.20
CA ASP A 166 -14.90 15.60 3.57
C ASP A 166 -13.46 15.15 3.81
N TYR A 167 -12.94 14.32 2.92
CA TYR A 167 -11.58 13.75 3.04
C TYR A 167 -10.50 14.83 2.95
N GLU A 168 -10.71 15.91 2.18
CA GLU A 168 -9.74 17.01 2.12
C GLU A 168 -9.49 17.63 3.50
N SER A 169 -10.54 17.86 4.27
CA SER A 169 -10.38 18.38 5.63
C SER A 169 -9.73 17.41 6.61
N GLN A 170 -9.69 16.10 6.27
CA GLN A 170 -9.14 15.05 7.10
C GLN A 170 -7.64 14.79 6.85
N TYR A 171 -7.08 15.28 5.74
CA TYR A 171 -5.65 15.10 5.45
C TYR A 171 -4.73 15.89 6.38
N PHE A 172 -5.26 16.88 7.10
CA PHE A 172 -4.52 17.63 8.10
C PHE A 172 -4.83 17.07 9.50
N ASN A 173 -3.96 16.18 9.98
CA ASN A 173 -4.15 15.52 11.27
C ASN A 173 -2.81 15.13 11.92
N SER A 174 -2.84 14.76 13.21
CA SER A 174 -1.66 14.40 14.00
C SER A 174 -1.31 12.92 13.98
N PHE A 175 -2.08 12.06 13.31
CA PHE A 175 -1.96 10.59 13.37
C PHE A 175 -2.06 10.01 14.79
N GLU A 176 -2.74 10.73 15.69
CA GLU A 176 -2.95 10.34 17.08
C GLU A 176 -4.42 10.13 17.34
N ASN A 177 -4.82 8.88 17.51
CA ASN A 177 -6.15 8.49 17.94
C ASN A 177 -6.15 7.10 18.53
N THR A 178 -7.17 6.80 19.33
CA THR A 178 -7.45 5.43 19.78
C THR A 178 -7.97 4.58 18.62
N TYR A 179 -7.63 3.30 18.65
CA TYR A 179 -8.14 2.35 17.66
C TYR A 179 -9.59 1.99 17.97
N THR A 180 -10.39 1.94 16.92
CA THR A 180 -11.76 1.40 16.95
C THR A 180 -11.74 -0.01 16.38
N THR A 181 -12.38 -0.95 17.07
CA THR A 181 -12.47 -2.34 16.62
C THR A 181 -13.91 -2.66 16.26
N ASP A 182 -14.16 -3.04 15.01
CA ASP A 182 -15.49 -3.43 14.50
C ASP A 182 -15.34 -4.34 13.27
N ARG A 183 -16.46 -4.89 12.80
CA ARG A 183 -16.50 -5.63 11.52
C ARG A 183 -16.27 -4.70 10.35
N LEU A 184 -15.61 -5.20 9.30
CA LEU A 184 -15.33 -4.43 8.08
C LEU A 184 -16.60 -3.77 7.50
N SER A 185 -17.71 -4.50 7.47
CA SER A 185 -19.01 -4.00 6.98
C SER A 185 -19.61 -2.85 7.82
N LYS A 186 -19.15 -2.67 9.06
CA LYS A 186 -19.63 -1.67 10.02
C LYS A 186 -18.69 -0.49 10.21
N LEU A 187 -17.53 -0.49 9.58
CA LEU A 187 -16.57 0.60 9.70
C LEU A 187 -17.17 1.93 9.22
N ASN A 188 -16.73 3.03 9.83
CA ASN A 188 -17.18 4.37 9.45
C ASN A 188 -16.67 4.75 8.06
N LYS A 189 -17.59 4.96 7.11
CA LYS A 189 -17.33 5.29 5.71
C LYS A 189 -16.99 6.75 5.46
N LYS A 190 -17.24 7.61 6.44
CA LYS A 190 -17.06 9.06 6.34
C LYS A 190 -15.72 9.51 6.89
N ARG A 191 -14.94 8.57 7.45
CA ARG A 191 -13.64 8.82 8.05
C ARG A 191 -12.54 8.07 7.34
N LEU A 192 -11.44 8.78 7.11
CA LEU A 192 -10.18 8.17 6.71
C LEU A 192 -9.57 7.41 7.89
N MET A 193 -8.96 6.28 7.57
CA MET A 193 -8.13 5.49 8.48
C MET A 193 -6.68 5.69 8.09
N PHE A 194 -5.82 6.00 9.07
CA PHE A 194 -4.38 6.03 8.83
C PHE A 194 -3.73 4.68 9.17
N LEU A 195 -2.50 4.49 8.81
CA LEU A 195 -1.75 3.25 8.99
C LEU A 195 -0.84 3.30 10.25
N PRO A 196 -0.51 2.14 10.84
CA PRO A 196 -0.95 0.79 10.48
C PRO A 196 -2.36 0.48 10.97
N LEU A 197 -3.03 -0.48 10.35
CA LEU A 197 -4.26 -1.06 10.87
C LEU A 197 -4.19 -2.59 10.82
N VAL A 198 -5.01 -3.27 11.63
CA VAL A 198 -4.96 -4.73 11.76
C VAL A 198 -6.33 -5.32 11.47
N VAL A 199 -6.36 -6.37 10.64
CA VAL A 199 -7.55 -7.19 10.37
C VAL A 199 -7.33 -8.57 10.95
N ASP A 200 -8.26 -9.03 11.78
CA ASP A 200 -8.28 -10.39 12.32
C ASP A 200 -8.92 -11.34 11.32
N ALA A 201 -8.12 -12.17 10.70
CA ALA A 201 -8.56 -13.15 9.72
C ALA A 201 -9.09 -14.44 10.36
N GLY A 202 -9.20 -14.50 11.69
CA GLY A 202 -9.62 -15.67 12.45
C GLY A 202 -8.52 -16.72 12.62
N GLU A 203 -8.75 -17.69 13.50
CA GLU A 203 -7.80 -18.77 13.81
C GLU A 203 -6.40 -18.26 14.22
N GLY A 204 -6.36 -17.11 14.90
CA GLY A 204 -5.11 -16.46 15.31
C GLY A 204 -4.37 -15.69 14.23
N VAL A 205 -4.77 -15.77 12.96
CA VAL A 205 -4.11 -15.05 11.86
C VAL A 205 -4.49 -13.58 11.87
N LYS A 206 -3.49 -12.71 11.91
CA LYS A 206 -3.61 -11.24 11.82
C LYS A 206 -2.97 -10.73 10.54
N ILE A 207 -3.62 -9.74 9.93
CA ILE A 207 -3.09 -9.02 8.77
C ILE A 207 -2.90 -7.57 9.18
N CYS A 208 -1.66 -7.11 9.32
CA CYS A 208 -1.37 -5.70 9.54
C CYS A 208 -1.07 -5.04 8.20
N ILE A 209 -1.88 -4.08 7.82
CA ILE A 209 -1.72 -3.30 6.60
C ILE A 209 -0.93 -2.05 6.92
N THR A 210 0.14 -1.82 6.16
CA THR A 210 0.99 -0.63 6.28
C THR A 210 1.79 -0.40 4.99
N GLU A 211 2.73 0.55 4.99
CA GLU A 211 3.58 0.90 3.85
C GLU A 211 5.02 1.14 4.27
N SER A 212 5.94 1.14 3.31
CA SER A 212 7.35 1.45 3.54
C SER A 212 7.97 2.12 2.31
N GLY A 213 9.08 2.85 2.50
CA GLY A 213 9.77 3.54 1.42
C GLY A 213 9.03 4.77 0.90
N LEU A 214 8.40 5.53 1.79
CA LEU A 214 7.59 6.70 1.47
C LEU A 214 8.48 7.91 1.17
N GLU A 215 8.94 8.03 -0.07
CA GLU A 215 9.74 9.16 -0.55
C GLU A 215 9.03 9.88 -1.70
N ASN A 216 8.83 11.19 -1.59
CA ASN A 216 8.20 12.05 -2.60
C ASN A 216 6.90 11.45 -3.17
N TYR A 217 6.07 10.92 -2.28
CA TYR A 217 4.79 10.31 -2.57
C TYR A 217 3.85 10.48 -1.38
N PRO A 218 2.54 10.67 -1.58
CA PRO A 218 1.61 10.81 -0.47
C PRO A 218 1.50 9.51 0.34
N GLY A 219 1.34 9.65 1.65
CA GLY A 219 1.03 8.53 2.54
C GLY A 219 -0.34 7.93 2.22
N LEU A 220 -0.44 6.61 2.40
CA LEU A 220 -1.67 5.86 2.18
C LEU A 220 -2.63 6.04 3.36
N TYR A 221 -3.82 6.54 3.07
CA TYR A 221 -4.99 6.38 3.93
C TYR A 221 -5.89 5.29 3.37
N LEU A 222 -6.74 4.73 4.21
CA LEU A 222 -7.76 3.78 3.79
C LEU A 222 -9.15 4.31 4.13
N SER A 223 -10.12 3.93 3.31
CA SER A 223 -11.54 4.17 3.54
C SER A 223 -12.33 2.88 3.44
N ALA A 224 -13.46 2.81 4.13
CA ALA A 224 -14.41 1.71 4.02
C ALA A 224 -15.57 2.09 3.11
N ALA A 225 -16.17 1.10 2.44
CA ALA A 225 -17.40 1.26 1.67
C ALA A 225 -18.57 0.55 2.37
N GLU A 226 -19.79 1.02 2.08
CA GLU A 226 -21.00 0.50 2.75
C GLU A 226 -21.26 -0.97 2.47
N GLY A 227 -21.43 -1.75 3.56
CA GLY A 227 -21.75 -3.17 3.48
C GLY A 227 -20.67 -4.02 2.81
N GLU A 228 -19.54 -3.43 2.44
CA GLU A 228 -18.47 -4.13 1.75
C GLU A 228 -17.41 -4.65 2.74
N LYS A 229 -16.79 -5.76 2.37
CA LYS A 229 -15.65 -6.37 3.05
C LYS A 229 -14.37 -5.92 2.34
N ARG A 230 -14.19 -4.60 2.21
CA ARG A 230 -13.13 -3.98 1.42
C ARG A 230 -12.63 -2.70 2.07
N LEU A 231 -11.33 -2.50 2.01
CA LEU A 231 -10.67 -1.23 2.31
C LEU A 231 -10.03 -0.69 1.03
N THR A 232 -10.24 0.61 0.75
CA THR A 232 -9.76 1.26 -0.47
C THR A 232 -8.79 2.38 -0.13
N GLY A 233 -7.68 2.44 -0.86
CA GLY A 233 -6.66 3.48 -0.72
C GLY A 233 -7.20 4.88 -1.04
N GLN A 234 -6.74 5.85 -0.27
CA GLN A 234 -7.01 7.27 -0.46
C GLN A 234 -5.71 8.04 -0.34
N PHE A 235 -5.49 8.97 -1.24
CA PHE A 235 -4.26 9.75 -1.31
C PHE A 235 -4.55 11.24 -1.33
N ALA A 236 -3.82 12.01 -0.52
CA ALA A 236 -3.90 13.46 -0.59
C ALA A 236 -3.30 13.95 -1.92
N PRO A 237 -4.00 14.77 -2.71
CA PRO A 237 -3.44 15.36 -3.91
C PRO A 237 -2.23 16.25 -3.62
N TYR A 238 -1.34 16.39 -4.59
CA TYR A 238 -0.08 17.12 -4.45
C TYR A 238 -0.31 18.58 -4.05
N PRO A 239 0.47 19.14 -3.09
CA PRO A 239 0.34 20.53 -2.69
C PRO A 239 0.72 21.48 -3.83
N LYS A 240 -0.22 22.34 -4.25
CA LYS A 240 0.03 23.41 -5.23
C LYS A 240 0.50 24.69 -4.54
N LYS A 241 -0.19 25.05 -3.44
CA LYS A 241 0.13 26.23 -2.66
C LYS A 241 0.13 25.89 -1.18
N THR A 242 1.20 26.26 -0.51
CA THR A 242 1.33 26.10 0.94
C THR A 242 1.57 27.47 1.59
N VAL A 243 1.16 27.60 2.84
CA VAL A 243 1.44 28.76 3.69
C VAL A 243 1.91 28.28 5.05
N GLN A 244 2.84 29.00 5.64
CA GLN A 244 3.23 28.77 7.01
C GLN A 244 2.07 29.11 7.95
N GLY A 245 1.86 28.29 8.98
CA GLY A 245 0.74 28.48 9.92
C GLY A 245 0.66 27.36 10.94
N GLY A 246 -0.55 27.13 11.46
CA GLY A 246 -0.79 26.13 12.50
C GLY A 246 -0.28 26.56 13.87
N HIS A 247 -0.11 25.57 14.76
CA HIS A 247 0.37 25.82 16.11
C HIS A 247 1.78 26.43 16.08
N ASN A 248 1.96 27.59 16.71
CA ASN A 248 3.21 28.34 16.76
C ASN A 248 3.86 28.60 15.38
N GLN A 249 3.08 28.65 14.29
CA GLN A 249 3.59 28.84 12.92
C GLN A 249 4.61 27.77 12.46
N LEU A 250 4.55 26.57 13.05
CA LEU A 250 5.51 25.50 12.76
C LEU A 250 5.09 24.56 11.64
N GLN A 251 3.92 24.80 11.02
CA GLN A 251 3.33 23.90 10.03
C GLN A 251 3.21 24.58 8.67
N MET A 252 3.34 23.78 7.62
CA MET A 252 3.05 24.19 6.25
C MET A 252 1.64 23.72 5.88
N LEU A 253 0.68 24.65 5.88
CA LEU A 253 -0.72 24.36 5.58
C LEU A 253 -0.95 24.37 4.07
N VAL A 254 -1.48 23.29 3.52
CA VAL A 254 -1.87 23.21 2.11
C VAL A 254 -3.14 24.03 1.89
N LYS A 255 -3.09 25.01 0.99
CA LYS A 255 -4.23 25.88 0.63
C LYS A 255 -4.84 25.53 -0.73
N GLU A 256 -4.04 25.03 -1.62
CA GLU A 256 -4.46 24.58 -2.96
C GLU A 256 -3.74 23.30 -3.31
N ARG A 257 -4.43 22.43 -4.04
CA ARG A 257 -3.87 21.15 -4.51
C ARG A 257 -3.87 21.07 -6.03
N GLU A 258 -2.99 20.25 -6.55
CA GLU A 258 -2.95 19.87 -7.96
C GLU A 258 -3.97 18.75 -8.25
N ALA A 259 -4.21 18.47 -9.52
CA ALA A 259 -5.09 17.37 -9.97
C ALA A 259 -4.36 16.01 -10.03
N TYR A 260 -3.21 15.88 -9.40
CA TYR A 260 -2.40 14.67 -9.34
C TYR A 260 -1.83 14.49 -7.93
N ILE A 261 -1.42 13.26 -7.61
CA ILE A 261 -0.92 12.91 -6.27
C ILE A 261 0.61 12.95 -6.17
N ALA A 262 1.32 12.75 -7.29
CA ALA A 262 2.80 12.77 -7.28
C ALA A 262 3.38 13.20 -8.63
N LYS A 263 4.57 13.86 -8.57
CA LYS A 263 5.45 14.13 -9.71
C LYS A 263 6.55 13.08 -9.78
N VAL A 264 6.85 12.63 -10.98
CA VAL A 264 7.91 11.65 -11.25
C VAL A 264 8.83 12.20 -12.33
N ASP A 265 10.04 12.58 -11.95
CA ASP A 265 11.01 13.20 -12.86
C ASP A 265 12.01 12.19 -13.45
N ASN A 266 12.24 11.07 -12.77
CA ASN A 266 13.26 10.07 -13.10
C ASN A 266 12.72 8.65 -12.87
N PRO A 267 13.41 7.61 -13.42
CA PRO A 267 13.11 6.23 -13.02
C PRO A 267 13.13 6.08 -11.51
N ARG A 268 12.11 5.46 -10.94
CA ARG A 268 11.98 5.29 -9.51
C ARG A 268 11.16 4.07 -9.13
N SER A 269 11.37 3.61 -7.90
CA SER A 269 10.43 2.73 -7.21
C SER A 269 9.42 3.57 -6.42
N PHE A 270 8.17 3.12 -6.40
CA PHE A 270 7.10 3.67 -5.56
C PHE A 270 7.09 3.00 -4.19
N PRO A 271 6.34 3.53 -3.21
CA PRO A 271 6.26 2.93 -1.89
C PRO A 271 5.80 1.47 -1.93
N TRP A 272 6.30 0.66 -1.02
CA TRP A 272 5.81 -0.68 -0.80
C TRP A 272 4.44 -0.64 -0.12
N ARG A 273 3.47 -1.35 -0.68
CA ARG A 273 2.20 -1.69 -0.03
C ARG A 273 2.39 -3.06 0.58
N MET A 274 2.21 -3.16 1.88
CA MET A 274 2.58 -4.37 2.60
C MET A 274 1.47 -4.86 3.52
N SER A 275 1.35 -6.17 3.57
CA SER A 275 0.50 -6.93 4.49
C SER A 275 1.42 -7.81 5.33
N ILE A 276 1.66 -7.42 6.59
CA ILE A 276 2.33 -8.28 7.57
C ILE A 276 1.30 -9.32 8.01
N VAL A 277 1.64 -10.59 7.90
CA VAL A 277 0.76 -11.71 8.23
C VAL A 277 1.43 -12.59 9.26
N THR A 278 0.81 -12.70 10.43
CA THR A 278 1.33 -13.52 11.53
C THR A 278 0.21 -14.30 12.21
N THR A 279 0.58 -15.37 12.91
CA THR A 279 -0.34 -16.19 13.71
C THR A 279 -0.24 -15.88 15.20
N SER A 280 0.50 -14.82 15.57
CA SER A 280 0.77 -14.44 16.97
C SER A 280 0.92 -12.93 17.07
N ASP A 281 0.33 -12.31 18.07
CA ASP A 281 0.46 -10.87 18.35
C ASP A 281 1.92 -10.49 18.68
N LYS A 282 2.65 -11.40 19.31
CA LYS A 282 4.08 -11.24 19.60
C LYS A 282 4.89 -11.10 18.30
N ASP A 283 4.64 -11.96 17.32
CA ASP A 283 5.36 -11.94 16.05
C ASP A 283 4.96 -10.72 15.22
N LEU A 284 3.70 -10.28 15.31
CA LEU A 284 3.27 -9.04 14.71
C LEU A 284 4.06 -7.84 15.24
N ALA A 285 4.17 -7.71 16.57
CA ALA A 285 4.95 -6.66 17.23
C ALA A 285 6.46 -6.78 16.95
N ALA A 286 6.94 -7.99 16.67
CA ALA A 286 8.35 -8.29 16.38
C ALA A 286 8.72 -8.18 14.90
N SER A 287 7.77 -8.01 13.96
CA SER A 287 8.06 -7.91 12.53
C SER A 287 9.02 -6.76 12.21
N ASN A 288 9.99 -7.05 11.37
CA ASN A 288 10.97 -6.07 10.86
C ASN A 288 10.65 -5.65 9.41
N LEU A 289 9.51 -6.07 8.87
CA LEU A 289 9.23 -5.97 7.44
C LEU A 289 9.26 -4.52 6.92
N SER A 290 8.77 -3.56 7.71
CA SER A 290 8.83 -2.14 7.34
C SER A 290 10.27 -1.65 7.17
N TYR A 291 11.18 -2.10 8.02
CA TYR A 291 12.61 -1.76 7.94
C TYR A 291 13.28 -2.45 6.74
N LEU A 292 13.02 -3.75 6.55
CA LEU A 292 13.62 -4.56 5.47
C LEU A 292 13.21 -4.07 4.06
N LEU A 293 12.02 -3.49 3.93
CA LEU A 293 11.52 -2.95 2.67
C LEU A 293 11.93 -1.49 2.42
N ALA A 294 12.37 -0.77 3.46
CA ALA A 294 12.85 0.60 3.33
C ALA A 294 14.15 0.66 2.53
N ALA A 295 14.38 1.76 1.85
CA ALA A 295 15.64 2.02 1.19
C ALA A 295 16.78 2.13 2.24
N PRO A 296 18.00 1.67 1.93
CA PRO A 296 19.15 1.85 2.81
C PRO A 296 19.38 3.34 3.12
N SER A 297 19.93 3.61 4.31
CA SER A 297 20.34 4.97 4.68
C SER A 297 21.34 5.53 3.65
N ARG A 298 21.17 6.80 3.31
CA ARG A 298 22.09 7.56 2.43
C ARG A 298 23.13 8.34 3.21
N LEU A 299 23.08 8.30 4.55
CA LEU A 299 24.08 8.91 5.39
C LEU A 299 25.38 8.09 5.30
N THR A 300 26.46 8.74 4.91
CA THR A 300 27.79 8.13 4.79
C THR A 300 28.56 8.13 6.11
N ASP A 301 28.32 9.14 6.95
CA ASP A 301 28.89 9.23 8.30
C ASP A 301 27.75 9.25 9.33
N ILE A 302 27.75 8.25 10.19
CA ILE A 302 26.80 8.09 11.30
C ILE A 302 27.50 8.12 12.66
N SER A 303 28.81 8.44 12.71
CA SER A 303 29.63 8.41 13.94
C SER A 303 29.17 9.42 15.00
N TRP A 304 28.50 10.49 14.56
CA TRP A 304 27.94 11.53 15.43
C TRP A 304 26.63 11.10 16.12
N ILE A 305 25.94 10.09 15.62
CA ILE A 305 24.70 9.58 16.20
C ILE A 305 25.05 8.72 17.42
N LYS A 306 24.63 9.15 18.59
CA LYS A 306 24.87 8.42 19.84
C LYS A 306 23.53 8.06 20.48
N PRO A 307 23.14 6.78 20.48
CA PRO A 307 21.95 6.32 21.18
C PRO A 307 22.07 6.63 22.68
N GLY A 308 20.97 6.99 23.30
CA GLY A 308 20.94 7.31 24.72
C GLY A 308 19.52 7.52 25.23
N LYS A 309 19.43 7.74 26.55
CA LYS A 309 18.19 8.18 27.18
C LYS A 309 18.07 9.69 27.05
N VAL A 310 16.93 10.18 26.63
CA VAL A 310 16.62 11.61 26.52
C VAL A 310 15.45 11.91 27.45
N ALA A 311 15.62 12.92 28.31
CA ALA A 311 14.49 13.53 29.00
C ALA A 311 13.81 14.50 28.01
N TRP A 312 12.57 14.25 27.70
CA TRP A 312 11.78 15.11 26.82
C TRP A 312 10.79 15.92 27.65
N ASP A 313 11.13 17.16 27.85
CA ASP A 313 10.39 18.07 28.72
C ASP A 313 8.99 18.42 28.19
N TRP A 314 8.82 18.53 26.90
CA TRP A 314 7.53 18.93 26.30
C TRP A 314 6.36 18.00 26.61
N CYS A 315 6.57 16.70 26.67
CA CYS A 315 5.46 15.76 26.87
C CYS A 315 4.97 15.67 28.34
N CYS A 316 5.82 16.01 29.30
CA CYS A 316 5.57 15.65 30.71
C CYS A 316 5.63 16.82 31.69
N LEU A 317 6.30 17.90 31.37
CA LEU A 317 6.61 18.96 32.34
C LEU A 317 5.90 20.28 32.10
N LEU A 318 5.46 20.59 30.88
CA LEU A 318 4.73 21.83 30.55
C LEU A 318 3.41 22.01 31.31
N TYR A 319 2.90 20.97 31.95
CA TYR A 319 1.62 21.00 32.68
C TYR A 319 1.78 20.72 34.18
N THR A 320 2.96 20.35 34.66
CA THR A 320 3.11 19.83 36.03
C THR A 320 4.25 20.42 36.84
N SER A 321 5.11 21.26 36.29
CA SER A 321 6.13 21.91 37.09
C SER A 321 6.34 23.38 36.72
N ASP A 322 6.26 24.25 37.73
CA ASP A 322 6.71 25.64 37.67
C ASP A 322 8.24 25.77 37.52
N ALA A 323 8.94 24.65 37.41
CA ALA A 323 10.41 24.63 37.33
C ALA A 323 10.97 25.16 35.99
N ALA A 324 10.13 25.33 34.98
CA ALA A 324 10.53 25.92 33.69
C ALA A 324 10.59 27.46 33.75
N ASP A 325 10.00 28.09 34.76
CA ASP A 325 9.99 29.55 34.94
C ASP A 325 11.09 30.05 35.86
N GLU A 326 11.90 29.14 36.41
CA GLU A 326 13.00 29.47 37.35
C GLU A 326 14.43 29.36 36.75
N LEU A 327 14.56 29.23 35.42
CA LEU A 327 15.86 29.18 34.74
C LEU A 327 16.10 30.44 33.91
#